data_252d6cdeb5992ee5997351b1a2c7afab
#
_entry.id   252d6cdeb5992ee5997351b1a2c7afab
#
_cell.length_a   1.000
_cell.length_b   1.000
_cell.length_c   1.000
_cell.angle_alpha   90.00
_cell.angle_beta   90.00
_cell.angle_gamma   90.00
#
_symmetry.space_group_name_H-M   'P 1'
#
loop_
_entity.id
_entity.type
_entity.pdbx_description
1 polymer ?
#
loop_
_entity_poly.entity_id
_entity_poly.type
_entity_poly.pdbx_seq_one_letter_code
_entity_poly.pdbx_strand_id
1 'polypeptide(L)'
;MDVKQIKLAAQGRWVGIFQQLGIEVPLPPSSHGPCPACGGTDRFRLIKNMDDLVWFCNQCTPQAGDGVALVQKVLGISFPEALKKVAGLIGHVDVDQNTPKPNGDPRKMLNKIWKESVPLTGSCVVSKYLHARKIMLQPADVRFCPKCYESSTMKERPAMVALIRNSEGKPVCLHRTYLDGDKKADIEKPKKMMPPVETLTGSAIRLFMPGELMFKPDVLGVAEGLESAMSAAQLFGIAVWSCMSTSILEKFEPPKEYKKIVIMSDSDPNYAGQKSAYTLANKLYNKDLLVHVKLPSKVGDFNDILMEG
;
A
#
# COMPACT_ATOMS: atom_id res chain seq x y z
N MET A 1 17.38 4.64 -14.11
CA MET A 1 17.66 3.19 -14.25
C MET A 1 17.32 2.79 -15.68
N ASP A 2 18.17 2.01 -16.32
CA ASP A 2 17.88 1.42 -17.62
C ASP A 2 16.92 0.22 -17.49
N VAL A 3 16.43 -0.30 -18.65
CA VAL A 3 15.47 -1.42 -18.70
C VAL A 3 15.99 -2.66 -17.95
N LYS A 4 17.28 -2.97 -18.09
CA LYS A 4 17.90 -4.15 -17.48
C LYS A 4 18.00 -4.00 -15.96
N GLN A 5 18.35 -2.83 -15.49
CA GLN A 5 18.42 -2.51 -14.05
C GLN A 5 17.03 -2.57 -13.39
N ILE A 6 15.98 -2.05 -14.07
CA ILE A 6 14.60 -2.12 -13.56
C ILE A 6 14.12 -3.57 -13.47
N LYS A 7 14.33 -4.37 -14.53
CA LYS A 7 13.95 -5.79 -14.51
C LYS A 7 14.70 -6.57 -13.43
N LEU A 8 16.00 -6.35 -13.29
CA LEU A 8 16.81 -6.99 -12.25
C LEU A 8 16.33 -6.60 -10.85
N ALA A 9 16.04 -5.32 -10.62
CA ALA A 9 15.54 -4.84 -9.34
C ALA A 9 14.10 -5.33 -9.02
N ALA A 10 13.33 -5.68 -10.03
CA ALA A 10 11.98 -6.26 -9.88
C ALA A 10 12.00 -7.78 -9.62
N GLN A 11 13.13 -8.46 -9.89
CA GLN A 11 13.25 -9.91 -9.64
C GLN A 11 12.92 -10.26 -8.19
N GLY A 12 12.16 -11.32 -8.03
CA GLY A 12 11.69 -11.74 -6.72
C GLY A 12 10.64 -10.85 -6.07
N ARG A 13 10.17 -9.77 -6.71
CA ARG A 13 9.20 -8.77 -6.17
C ARG A 13 7.92 -8.65 -6.98
N TRP A 14 7.78 -9.42 -8.06
CA TRP A 14 6.70 -9.28 -9.01
C TRP A 14 5.31 -9.41 -8.40
N VAL A 15 5.12 -10.36 -7.48
CA VAL A 15 3.83 -10.53 -6.81
C VAL A 15 3.43 -9.26 -6.07
N GLY A 16 4.36 -8.65 -5.33
CA GLY A 16 4.12 -7.39 -4.64
C GLY A 16 3.90 -6.21 -5.59
N ILE A 17 4.65 -6.16 -6.69
CA ILE A 17 4.47 -5.14 -7.72
C ILE A 17 3.06 -5.26 -8.34
N PHE A 18 2.61 -6.48 -8.68
CA PHE A 18 1.27 -6.71 -9.21
C PHE A 18 0.20 -6.26 -8.23
N GLN A 19 0.35 -6.61 -6.95
CA GLN A 19 -0.57 -6.20 -5.91
C GLN A 19 -0.66 -4.68 -5.77
N GLN A 20 0.48 -3.98 -5.77
CA GLN A 20 0.51 -2.51 -5.71
C GLN A 20 -0.10 -1.86 -6.96
N LEU A 21 -0.01 -2.50 -8.12
CA LEU A 21 -0.68 -2.08 -9.34
C LEU A 21 -2.15 -2.51 -9.40
N GLY A 22 -2.64 -3.23 -8.38
CA GLY A 22 -3.98 -3.79 -8.32
C GLY A 22 -4.22 -4.83 -9.42
N ILE A 23 -3.19 -5.55 -9.81
CA ILE A 23 -3.25 -6.68 -10.73
C ILE A 23 -3.42 -7.94 -9.89
N GLU A 24 -4.61 -8.51 -9.95
CA GLU A 24 -4.93 -9.75 -9.23
C GLU A 24 -4.39 -10.95 -9.99
N VAL A 25 -3.58 -11.75 -9.33
CA VAL A 25 -2.99 -12.97 -9.90
C VAL A 25 -3.22 -14.14 -8.97
N PRO A 26 -3.44 -15.36 -9.49
CA PRO A 26 -3.56 -16.56 -8.66
C PRO A 26 -2.29 -16.78 -7.82
N LEU A 27 -2.48 -17.08 -6.54
CA LEU A 27 -1.41 -17.35 -5.60
C LEU A 27 -1.68 -18.66 -4.83
N PRO A 28 -0.65 -19.40 -4.43
CA PRO A 28 0.78 -19.15 -4.70
C PRO A 28 1.15 -19.32 -6.19
N PRO A 29 2.37 -18.89 -6.61
CA PRO A 29 2.82 -19.16 -7.99
C PRO A 29 2.64 -20.64 -8.37
N SER A 30 2.25 -20.89 -9.63
CA SER A 30 1.81 -22.16 -10.21
C SER A 30 0.33 -22.53 -9.94
N SER A 31 -0.38 -21.81 -9.09
CA SER A 31 -1.84 -21.96 -9.01
C SER A 31 -2.50 -21.46 -10.28
N HIS A 32 -3.52 -22.17 -10.73
CA HIS A 32 -4.36 -21.76 -11.85
C HIS A 32 -5.49 -20.84 -11.37
N GLY A 33 -5.92 -19.93 -12.23
CA GLY A 33 -7.03 -19.04 -11.92
C GLY A 33 -7.42 -18.11 -13.07
N PRO A 34 -8.28 -17.11 -12.80
CA PRO A 34 -8.69 -16.11 -13.79
C PRO A 34 -7.48 -15.33 -14.30
N CYS A 35 -7.50 -15.01 -15.60
CA CYS A 35 -6.47 -14.13 -16.17
C CYS A 35 -6.78 -12.67 -15.85
N PRO A 36 -5.83 -11.91 -15.28
CA PRO A 36 -6.05 -10.51 -14.97
C PRO A 36 -6.29 -9.61 -16.19
N ALA A 37 -5.94 -10.09 -17.40
CA ALA A 37 -6.13 -9.34 -18.63
C ALA A 37 -7.38 -9.77 -19.43
N CYS A 38 -7.71 -11.07 -19.48
CA CYS A 38 -8.79 -11.57 -20.33
C CYS A 38 -9.87 -12.37 -19.56
N GLY A 39 -9.79 -12.43 -18.22
CA GLY A 39 -10.77 -13.12 -17.37
C GLY A 39 -10.70 -14.64 -17.49
N GLY A 40 -11.86 -15.31 -17.38
CA GLY A 40 -11.99 -16.76 -17.33
C GLY A 40 -11.86 -17.31 -15.91
N THR A 41 -11.81 -18.64 -15.76
CA THR A 41 -11.81 -19.28 -14.44
C THR A 41 -10.44 -19.88 -14.07
N ASP A 42 -9.74 -20.53 -15.01
CA ASP A 42 -8.54 -21.30 -14.68
C ASP A 42 -7.44 -21.26 -15.75
N ARG A 43 -7.41 -20.23 -16.58
CA ARG A 43 -6.56 -20.13 -17.77
C ARG A 43 -5.21 -19.45 -17.56
N PHE A 44 -4.98 -18.89 -16.41
CA PHE A 44 -3.79 -18.11 -16.08
C PHE A 44 -3.02 -18.73 -14.91
N ARG A 45 -1.68 -18.65 -14.97
CA ARG A 45 -0.79 -18.97 -13.85
C ARG A 45 0.49 -18.17 -13.90
N LEU A 46 1.10 -17.95 -12.74
CA LEU A 46 2.47 -17.49 -12.63
C LEU A 46 3.41 -18.69 -12.57
N ILE A 47 4.48 -18.65 -13.33
CA ILE A 47 5.51 -19.70 -13.37
C ILE A 47 6.77 -19.07 -12.77
N LYS A 48 7.28 -19.65 -11.68
CA LYS A 48 8.57 -19.26 -11.11
C LYS A 48 9.68 -19.89 -11.96
N ASN A 49 10.45 -19.09 -12.67
CA ASN A 49 11.67 -19.50 -13.33
C ASN A 49 12.89 -19.20 -12.44
N MET A 50 14.05 -19.84 -12.70
CA MET A 50 15.25 -19.71 -11.84
C MET A 50 15.66 -18.25 -11.61
N ASP A 51 15.47 -17.39 -12.61
CA ASP A 51 15.92 -15.99 -12.56
C ASP A 51 14.79 -14.96 -12.49
N ASP A 52 13.52 -15.34 -12.75
CA ASP A 52 12.40 -14.37 -12.76
C ASP A 52 11.02 -15.06 -12.69
N LEU A 53 9.96 -14.25 -12.61
CA LEU A 53 8.57 -14.68 -12.65
C LEU A 53 8.01 -14.49 -14.06
N VAL A 54 7.56 -15.57 -14.67
CA VAL A 54 6.91 -15.59 -15.99
C VAL A 54 5.43 -15.88 -15.82
N TRP A 55 4.58 -15.23 -16.59
CA TRP A 55 3.16 -15.55 -16.62
C TRP A 55 2.81 -16.36 -17.88
N PHE A 56 1.76 -17.14 -17.79
CA PHE A 56 1.16 -17.88 -18.91
C PHE A 56 -0.36 -17.78 -18.86
N CYS A 57 -0.98 -17.57 -20.03
CA CYS A 57 -2.43 -17.65 -20.23
C CYS A 57 -2.72 -18.29 -21.56
N ASN A 58 -3.57 -19.34 -21.59
CA ASN A 58 -3.88 -20.09 -22.80
C ASN A 58 -4.76 -19.36 -23.83
N GLN A 59 -5.30 -18.18 -23.48
CA GLN A 59 -6.18 -17.37 -24.34
C GLN A 59 -5.59 -16.02 -24.75
N CYS A 60 -4.55 -15.55 -24.06
CA CYS A 60 -3.93 -14.29 -24.40
C CYS A 60 -3.00 -14.40 -25.62
N THR A 61 -2.82 -13.29 -26.35
CA THR A 61 -1.78 -13.15 -27.36
C THR A 61 -0.91 -11.96 -27.00
N PRO A 62 0.41 -12.11 -26.73
CA PRO A 62 1.10 -13.39 -26.54
C PRO A 62 0.58 -14.17 -25.34
N GLN A 63 0.79 -15.50 -25.35
CA GLN A 63 0.32 -16.39 -24.28
C GLN A 63 1.19 -16.33 -23.02
N ALA A 64 2.40 -15.80 -23.11
CA ALA A 64 3.35 -15.72 -22.01
C ALA A 64 4.17 -14.45 -22.07
N GLY A 65 4.79 -14.07 -20.97
CA GLY A 65 5.69 -12.93 -20.88
C GLY A 65 6.27 -12.76 -19.47
N ASP A 66 7.15 -11.77 -19.32
CA ASP A 66 7.70 -11.37 -18.04
C ASP A 66 6.74 -10.46 -17.25
N GLY A 67 7.14 -10.04 -16.05
CA GLY A 67 6.30 -9.20 -15.21
C GLY A 67 5.96 -7.85 -15.82
N VAL A 68 6.88 -7.22 -16.58
CA VAL A 68 6.61 -5.94 -17.27
C VAL A 68 5.56 -6.14 -18.36
N ALA A 69 5.65 -7.23 -19.12
CA ALA A 69 4.68 -7.57 -20.16
C ALA A 69 3.27 -7.82 -19.57
N LEU A 70 3.18 -8.39 -18.36
CA LEU A 70 1.90 -8.54 -17.69
C LEU A 70 1.32 -7.17 -17.29
N VAL A 71 2.13 -6.29 -16.70
CA VAL A 71 1.71 -4.93 -16.35
C VAL A 71 1.20 -4.17 -17.57
N GLN A 72 1.97 -4.22 -18.67
CA GLN A 72 1.60 -3.61 -19.94
C GLN A 72 0.24 -4.12 -20.43
N LYS A 73 0.05 -5.44 -20.42
CA LYS A 73 -1.15 -6.09 -20.95
C LYS A 73 -2.40 -5.80 -20.11
N VAL A 74 -2.28 -5.86 -18.80
CA VAL A 74 -3.43 -5.68 -17.90
C VAL A 74 -3.86 -4.20 -17.84
N LEU A 75 -2.89 -3.28 -17.83
CA LEU A 75 -3.18 -1.85 -17.75
C LEU A 75 -3.43 -1.20 -19.12
N GLY A 76 -3.22 -1.91 -20.24
CA GLY A 76 -3.40 -1.39 -21.60
C GLY A 76 -2.47 -0.22 -21.93
N ILE A 77 -1.25 -0.21 -21.37
CA ILE A 77 -0.28 0.89 -21.49
C ILE A 77 0.93 0.46 -22.33
N SER A 78 1.71 1.43 -22.80
CA SER A 78 2.95 1.16 -23.54
C SER A 78 4.04 0.54 -22.66
N PHE A 79 5.01 -0.12 -23.29
CA PHE A 79 6.14 -0.71 -22.57
C PHE A 79 6.95 0.32 -21.73
N PRO A 80 7.28 1.53 -22.23
CA PRO A 80 7.93 2.55 -21.41
C PRO A 80 7.11 2.99 -20.19
N GLU A 81 5.79 3.09 -20.32
CA GLU A 81 4.90 3.44 -19.21
C GLU A 81 4.82 2.33 -18.18
N ALA A 82 4.73 1.06 -18.62
CA ALA A 82 4.77 -0.08 -17.73
C ALA A 82 6.09 -0.13 -16.94
N LEU A 83 7.21 0.11 -17.64
CA LEU A 83 8.53 0.16 -17.02
C LEU A 83 8.66 1.29 -15.99
N LYS A 84 8.13 2.48 -16.32
CA LYS A 84 8.11 3.63 -15.41
C LYS A 84 7.28 3.35 -14.15
N LYS A 85 6.11 2.70 -14.30
CA LYS A 85 5.28 2.29 -13.16
C LYS A 85 6.01 1.27 -12.28
N VAL A 86 6.62 0.26 -12.88
CA VAL A 86 7.43 -0.74 -12.15
C VAL A 86 8.59 -0.08 -11.43
N ALA A 87 9.35 0.80 -12.10
CA ALA A 87 10.48 1.52 -11.51
C ALA A 87 10.06 2.40 -10.32
N GLY A 88 8.90 3.08 -10.41
CA GLY A 88 8.35 3.89 -9.33
C GLY A 88 8.00 3.07 -8.08
N LEU A 89 7.69 1.79 -8.24
CA LEU A 89 7.31 0.90 -7.13
C LEU A 89 8.50 0.21 -6.46
N ILE A 90 9.59 -0.03 -7.20
CA ILE A 90 10.79 -0.70 -6.69
C ILE A 90 11.42 0.05 -5.50
N GLY A 91 11.23 1.36 -5.41
CA GLY A 91 11.79 2.22 -4.35
C GLY A 91 10.89 2.48 -3.13
N HIS A 92 9.59 2.19 -3.17
CA HIS A 92 8.65 2.75 -2.20
C HIS A 92 8.14 1.79 -1.12
N VAL A 93 7.69 0.61 -1.48
CA VAL A 93 7.26 -0.42 -0.50
C VAL A 93 7.53 -1.81 -1.10
N ASP A 94 8.42 -2.57 -0.49
CA ASP A 94 8.59 -3.97 -0.88
C ASP A 94 7.61 -4.86 -0.14
N VAL A 95 6.98 -5.76 -0.88
CA VAL A 95 6.46 -6.98 -0.26
C VAL A 95 7.66 -7.82 0.16
N ASP A 96 7.75 -8.13 1.44
CA ASP A 96 8.85 -8.93 2.01
C ASP A 96 8.75 -10.37 1.52
N GLN A 97 9.39 -10.65 0.38
CA GLN A 97 9.41 -11.99 -0.22
C GLN A 97 10.39 -12.95 0.46
N ASN A 98 11.30 -12.41 1.28
CA ASN A 98 12.25 -13.19 2.07
C ASN A 98 11.71 -13.55 3.46
N THR A 99 10.47 -13.14 3.80
CA THR A 99 9.83 -13.78 4.95
C THR A 99 9.81 -15.28 4.65
N PRO A 100 10.33 -16.14 5.52
CA PRO A 100 10.23 -17.59 5.35
C PRO A 100 8.76 -17.85 5.03
N LYS A 101 8.47 -18.50 3.85
CA LYS A 101 7.09 -18.90 3.56
C LYS A 101 6.66 -19.67 4.77
N PRO A 102 5.64 -19.23 5.53
CA PRO A 102 5.22 -20.04 6.64
C PRO A 102 4.80 -21.36 6.02
N ASN A 103 5.35 -22.47 6.56
CA ASN A 103 4.73 -23.77 6.41
C ASN A 103 3.36 -23.65 7.11
N GLY A 104 2.38 -23.00 6.47
CA GLY A 104 1.09 -22.73 7.08
C GLY A 104 0.31 -21.60 6.43
N ASP A 105 -0.90 -21.42 6.90
CA ASP A 105 -1.85 -20.39 6.49
C ASP A 105 -1.25 -18.96 6.68
N PRO A 106 -1.11 -18.13 5.62
CA PRO A 106 -0.60 -16.76 5.72
C PRO A 106 -1.37 -15.90 6.73
N ARG A 107 -2.66 -16.19 6.94
CA ARG A 107 -3.49 -15.51 7.94
C ARG A 107 -3.02 -15.80 9.36
N LYS A 108 -2.49 -16.99 9.62
CA LYS A 108 -1.92 -17.31 10.96
C LYS A 108 -0.71 -16.43 11.26
N MET A 109 0.15 -16.17 10.28
CA MET A 109 1.31 -15.29 10.48
C MET A 109 0.88 -13.84 10.68
N LEU A 110 -0.06 -13.32 9.89
CA LEU A 110 -0.64 -12.00 10.07
C LEU A 110 -1.18 -11.84 11.50
N ASN A 111 -2.01 -12.81 11.93
CA ASN A 111 -2.61 -12.82 13.25
C ASN A 111 -1.55 -12.91 14.37
N LYS A 112 -0.49 -13.69 14.16
CA LYS A 112 0.61 -13.81 15.13
C LYS A 112 1.29 -12.44 15.34
N ILE A 113 1.78 -11.81 14.27
CA ILE A 113 2.47 -10.51 14.39
C ILE A 113 1.54 -9.45 15.00
N TRP A 114 0.26 -9.43 14.59
CA TRP A 114 -0.69 -8.47 15.17
C TRP A 114 -0.95 -8.70 16.66
N LYS A 115 -1.01 -9.95 17.11
CA LYS A 115 -1.16 -10.30 18.54
C LYS A 115 0.09 -10.01 19.36
N GLU A 116 1.28 -10.21 18.79
CA GLU A 116 2.56 -9.91 19.43
C GLU A 116 2.85 -8.39 19.46
N SER A 117 2.13 -7.59 18.67
CA SER A 117 2.21 -6.15 18.69
C SER A 117 1.33 -5.58 19.79
N VAL A 118 1.82 -4.53 20.46
CA VAL A 118 1.12 -3.87 21.57
C VAL A 118 0.49 -2.54 21.12
N PRO A 119 -0.60 -2.09 21.76
CA PRO A 119 -1.14 -0.76 21.54
C PRO A 119 -0.08 0.32 21.74
N LEU A 120 -0.24 1.45 21.10
CA LEU A 120 0.66 2.59 21.28
C LEU A 120 0.52 3.14 22.70
N THR A 121 1.66 3.40 23.31
CA THR A 121 1.76 4.12 24.60
C THR A 121 2.59 5.38 24.38
N GLY A 122 2.40 6.41 25.19
CA GLY A 122 3.11 7.69 25.01
C GLY A 122 4.64 7.61 25.02
N SER A 123 5.22 6.53 25.56
CA SER A 123 6.66 6.32 25.66
C SER A 123 7.25 5.32 24.65
N CYS A 124 6.40 4.61 23.88
CA CYS A 124 6.91 3.61 22.95
C CYS A 124 7.65 4.24 21.74
N VAL A 125 8.49 3.46 21.08
CA VAL A 125 9.29 3.91 19.93
C VAL A 125 8.43 4.49 18.82
N VAL A 126 7.27 3.89 18.54
CA VAL A 126 6.32 4.40 17.53
C VAL A 126 5.80 5.79 17.91
N SER A 127 5.40 5.99 19.17
CA SER A 127 4.94 7.30 19.64
C SER A 127 6.05 8.36 19.55
N LYS A 128 7.30 8.01 19.91
CA LYS A 128 8.45 8.91 19.72
C LYS A 128 8.64 9.29 18.25
N TYR A 129 8.57 8.30 17.35
CA TYR A 129 8.66 8.54 15.91
C TYR A 129 7.54 9.45 15.40
N LEU A 130 6.29 9.23 15.82
CA LEU A 130 5.16 10.08 15.45
C LEU A 130 5.28 11.49 16.01
N HIS A 131 5.66 11.62 17.29
CA HIS A 131 5.88 12.92 17.93
C HIS A 131 7.01 13.73 17.27
N ALA A 132 8.11 13.07 16.87
CA ALA A 132 9.17 13.73 16.11
C ALA A 132 8.68 14.29 14.76
N ARG A 133 7.53 13.82 14.27
CA ARG A 133 6.82 14.30 13.09
C ARG A 133 5.62 15.19 13.42
N LYS A 134 5.54 15.68 14.65
CA LYS A 134 4.41 16.47 15.19
C LYS A 134 3.05 15.75 15.10
N ILE A 135 3.01 14.44 14.87
CA ILE A 135 1.79 13.64 14.85
C ILE A 135 1.45 13.22 16.27
N MET A 136 0.38 13.79 16.83
CA MET A 136 -0.05 13.57 18.21
C MET A 136 -1.21 12.59 18.32
N LEU A 137 -1.87 12.28 17.22
CA LEU A 137 -3.00 11.35 17.16
C LEU A 137 -2.51 9.91 17.27
N GLN A 138 -3.26 9.09 17.98
CA GLN A 138 -3.01 7.66 18.12
C GLN A 138 -4.03 6.87 17.31
N PRO A 139 -3.67 6.33 16.13
CA PRO A 139 -4.59 5.59 15.28
C PRO A 139 -4.87 4.17 15.80
N ALA A 140 -6.11 3.71 15.64
CA ALA A 140 -6.57 2.41 16.15
C ALA A 140 -5.90 1.22 15.44
N ASP A 141 -5.75 1.29 14.11
CA ASP A 141 -5.18 0.21 13.29
C ASP A 141 -3.63 0.28 13.19
N VAL A 142 -2.98 0.92 14.19
CA VAL A 142 -1.52 0.96 14.30
C VAL A 142 -1.08 0.46 15.67
N ARG A 143 -0.05 -0.40 15.68
CA ARG A 143 0.53 -0.98 16.89
C ARG A 143 2.05 -0.90 16.86
N PHE A 144 2.65 -1.08 18.00
CA PHE A 144 4.08 -1.24 18.17
C PHE A 144 4.46 -2.71 18.27
N CYS A 145 5.31 -3.19 17.35
CA CYS A 145 5.97 -4.49 17.42
C CYS A 145 7.41 -4.31 17.89
N PRO A 146 7.75 -4.72 19.13
CA PRO A 146 9.10 -4.51 19.67
C PRO A 146 10.18 -5.30 18.93
N LYS A 147 9.83 -6.51 18.45
CA LYS A 147 10.72 -7.48 17.82
C LYS A 147 10.12 -7.97 16.50
N CYS A 148 10.03 -7.07 15.52
CA CYS A 148 9.52 -7.41 14.21
C CYS A 148 10.67 -7.89 13.32
N TYR A 149 10.57 -9.12 12.80
CA TYR A 149 11.62 -9.67 11.94
C TYR A 149 11.76 -8.86 10.64
N GLU A 150 13.00 -8.48 10.33
CA GLU A 150 13.39 -7.75 9.13
C GLU A 150 14.28 -8.65 8.26
N SER A 151 13.76 -8.99 7.08
CA SER A 151 14.32 -10.06 6.23
C SER A 151 15.63 -9.70 5.52
N SER A 152 15.86 -8.44 5.18
CA SER A 152 17.07 -8.06 4.44
C SER A 152 18.32 -8.11 5.31
N THR A 153 18.19 -7.81 6.60
CA THR A 153 19.27 -7.89 7.58
C THR A 153 19.18 -9.13 8.48
N MET A 154 18.10 -9.93 8.34
CA MET A 154 17.82 -11.13 9.17
C MET A 154 17.83 -10.83 10.68
N LYS A 155 17.37 -9.63 11.08
CA LYS A 155 17.35 -9.18 12.47
C LYS A 155 15.93 -8.80 12.91
N GLU A 156 15.67 -8.92 14.20
CA GLU A 156 14.49 -8.33 14.81
C GLU A 156 14.73 -6.85 15.08
N ARG A 157 13.71 -6.00 14.77
CA ARG A 157 13.78 -4.57 14.97
C ARG A 157 12.45 -4.04 15.50
N PRO A 158 12.46 -2.93 16.24
CA PRO A 158 11.24 -2.19 16.54
C PRO A 158 10.53 -1.77 15.25
N ALA A 159 9.21 -1.94 15.19
CA ALA A 159 8.44 -1.53 14.02
C ALA A 159 7.07 -0.96 14.40
N MET A 160 6.66 0.06 13.66
CA MET A 160 5.27 0.46 13.56
C MET A 160 4.57 -0.51 12.60
N VAL A 161 3.55 -1.19 13.09
CA VAL A 161 2.75 -2.16 12.33
C VAL A 161 1.36 -1.60 12.14
N ALA A 162 0.95 -1.46 10.88
CA ALA A 162 -0.37 -0.95 10.53
C ALA A 162 -1.19 -2.02 9.81
N LEU A 163 -2.47 -2.15 10.22
CA LEU A 163 -3.37 -3.19 9.75
C LEU A 163 -4.11 -2.71 8.50
N ILE A 164 -3.89 -3.42 7.40
CA ILE A 164 -4.57 -3.17 6.13
C ILE A 164 -5.86 -3.98 6.10
N ARG A 165 -6.98 -3.31 5.84
CA ARG A 165 -8.32 -3.92 5.73
C ARG A 165 -8.86 -3.79 4.33
N ASN A 166 -9.55 -4.81 3.84
CA ASN A 166 -10.30 -4.73 2.59
C ASN A 166 -11.56 -3.84 2.74
N SER A 167 -12.32 -3.69 1.65
CA SER A 167 -13.57 -2.88 1.64
C SER A 167 -14.60 -3.34 2.68
N GLU A 168 -14.63 -4.64 3.01
CA GLU A 168 -15.51 -5.20 4.04
C GLU A 168 -14.99 -5.02 5.47
N GLY A 169 -13.80 -4.43 5.64
CA GLY A 169 -13.16 -4.23 6.95
C GLY A 169 -12.39 -5.43 7.47
N LYS A 170 -12.24 -6.51 6.69
CA LYS A 170 -11.47 -7.69 7.10
C LYS A 170 -9.97 -7.42 6.99
N PRO A 171 -9.17 -7.83 7.98
CA PRO A 171 -7.71 -7.76 7.91
C PRO A 171 -7.15 -8.61 6.76
N VAL A 172 -6.35 -8.00 5.88
CA VAL A 172 -5.80 -8.69 4.71
C VAL A 172 -4.28 -8.61 4.59
N CYS A 173 -3.65 -7.64 5.27
CA CYS A 173 -2.20 -7.48 5.24
C CYS A 173 -1.71 -6.64 6.42
N LEU A 174 -0.40 -6.62 6.66
CA LEU A 174 0.26 -5.69 7.56
C LEU A 174 1.30 -4.87 6.81
N HIS A 175 1.26 -3.56 7.00
CA HIS A 175 2.33 -2.66 6.64
C HIS A 175 3.27 -2.49 7.84
N ARG A 176 4.58 -2.57 7.64
CA ARG A 176 5.60 -2.43 8.68
C ARG A 176 6.52 -1.27 8.33
N THR A 177 6.73 -0.37 9.28
CA THR A 177 7.76 0.66 9.21
C THR A 177 8.77 0.37 10.31
N TYR A 178 9.96 -0.09 9.94
CA TYR A 178 11.03 -0.37 10.89
C TYR A 178 11.63 0.93 11.41
N LEU A 179 11.88 1.00 12.72
CA LEU A 179 12.27 2.19 13.42
C LEU A 179 13.60 2.01 14.17
N ASP A 180 14.30 3.12 14.34
CA ASP A 180 15.45 3.27 15.21
C ASP A 180 15.30 4.58 16.00
N GLY A 181 14.93 4.45 17.26
CA GLY A 181 14.54 5.60 18.10
C GLY A 181 13.33 6.35 17.49
N ASP A 182 13.52 7.63 17.22
CA ASP A 182 12.51 8.54 16.66
C ASP A 182 12.54 8.64 15.13
N LYS A 183 13.30 7.76 14.46
CA LYS A 183 13.50 7.76 13.00
C LYS A 183 13.18 6.41 12.38
N LYS A 184 13.02 6.40 11.06
CA LYS A 184 13.02 5.16 10.30
C LYS A 184 14.39 4.50 10.44
N ALA A 185 14.41 3.17 10.55
CA ALA A 185 15.65 2.41 10.62
C ALA A 185 16.54 2.68 9.38
N ASP A 186 17.83 2.82 9.62
CA ASP A 186 18.83 3.00 8.56
C ASP A 186 19.10 1.64 7.87
N ILE A 187 18.17 1.27 7.02
CA ILE A 187 18.21 0.10 6.15
C ILE A 187 17.70 0.50 4.77
N GLU A 188 18.11 -0.21 3.74
CA GLU A 188 17.74 0.12 2.34
C GLU A 188 16.23 0.38 2.17
N LYS A 189 15.39 -0.42 2.85
CA LYS A 189 13.92 -0.33 2.76
C LYS A 189 13.27 -0.46 4.13
N PRO A 190 13.08 0.67 4.82
CA PRO A 190 12.48 0.65 6.14
C PRO A 190 10.96 0.44 6.15
N LYS A 191 10.30 0.56 5.00
CA LYS A 191 8.86 0.30 4.84
C LYS A 191 8.66 -1.00 4.04
N LYS A 192 7.89 -1.94 4.59
CA LYS A 192 7.60 -3.23 3.93
C LYS A 192 6.16 -3.66 4.20
N MET A 193 5.52 -4.25 3.20
CA MET A 193 4.27 -4.99 3.41
C MET A 193 4.56 -6.48 3.54
N MET A 194 3.73 -7.18 4.31
CA MET A 194 3.67 -8.64 4.28
C MET A 194 3.01 -9.12 3.00
N PRO A 195 3.24 -10.38 2.57
CA PRO A 195 2.39 -11.01 1.58
C PRO A 195 0.93 -10.93 2.04
N PRO A 196 0.03 -10.33 1.25
CA PRO A 196 -1.37 -10.22 1.63
C PRO A 196 -2.06 -11.58 1.55
N VAL A 197 -3.08 -11.77 2.38
CA VAL A 197 -3.89 -12.99 2.39
C VAL A 197 -5.04 -12.95 1.37
N GLU A 198 -5.37 -11.75 0.91
CA GLU A 198 -6.38 -11.46 -0.12
C GLU A 198 -5.91 -10.27 -0.97
N THR A 199 -6.66 -9.92 -2.02
CA THR A 199 -6.37 -8.74 -2.84
C THR A 199 -6.30 -7.45 -2.02
N LEU A 200 -5.42 -6.53 -2.42
CA LEU A 200 -5.34 -5.19 -1.83
C LEU A 200 -6.18 -4.15 -2.56
N THR A 201 -6.89 -4.53 -3.64
CA THR A 201 -7.79 -3.62 -4.36
C THR A 201 -8.90 -3.12 -3.42
N GLY A 202 -9.05 -1.81 -3.32
CA GLY A 202 -10.03 -1.19 -2.41
C GLY A 202 -9.66 -1.23 -0.93
N SER A 203 -8.47 -1.74 -0.59
CA SER A 203 -8.01 -1.82 0.80
C SER A 203 -7.44 -0.50 1.30
N ALA A 204 -7.53 -0.29 2.62
CA ALA A 204 -6.92 0.85 3.31
C ALA A 204 -6.56 0.50 4.76
N ILE A 205 -5.66 1.27 5.35
CA ILE A 205 -5.43 1.31 6.79
C ILE A 205 -6.45 2.30 7.36
N ARG A 206 -7.35 1.82 8.20
CA ARG A 206 -8.42 2.61 8.82
C ARG A 206 -7.88 3.27 10.09
N LEU A 207 -7.18 4.40 9.93
CA LEU A 207 -6.49 5.06 11.02
C LEU A 207 -7.46 5.63 12.07
N PHE A 208 -8.52 6.28 11.60
CA PHE A 208 -9.51 6.96 12.41
C PHE A 208 -10.88 6.75 11.79
N MET A 209 -11.92 6.73 12.61
CA MET A 209 -13.27 6.58 12.11
C MET A 209 -14.01 7.92 12.13
N PRO A 210 -14.77 8.26 11.07
CA PRO A 210 -15.66 9.42 11.10
C PRO A 210 -16.63 9.34 12.28
N GLY A 211 -16.83 10.48 12.96
CA GLY A 211 -17.67 10.56 14.16
C GLY A 211 -17.00 10.18 15.47
N GLU A 212 -15.78 9.65 15.45
CA GLU A 212 -14.99 9.40 16.64
C GLU A 212 -14.12 10.61 17.01
N LEU A 213 -13.92 10.83 18.31
CA LEU A 213 -13.12 11.93 18.84
C LEU A 213 -13.54 13.30 18.27
N MET A 214 -12.62 13.99 17.62
CA MET A 214 -12.79 15.32 17.02
C MET A 214 -13.22 15.25 15.53
N PHE A 215 -13.39 14.06 14.96
CA PHE A 215 -13.59 13.91 13.52
C PHE A 215 -15.05 14.07 13.11
N LYS A 216 -15.28 14.80 12.01
CA LYS A 216 -16.61 15.00 11.43
C LYS A 216 -17.24 13.65 11.03
N PRO A 217 -18.51 13.39 11.38
CA PRO A 217 -19.11 12.07 11.20
C PRO A 217 -19.45 11.71 9.75
N ASP A 218 -19.63 12.70 8.87
CA ASP A 218 -20.12 12.52 7.51
C ASP A 218 -19.02 12.66 6.43
N VAL A 219 -17.75 12.83 6.86
CA VAL A 219 -16.62 13.05 5.96
C VAL A 219 -15.55 11.99 6.18
N LEU A 220 -15.14 11.32 5.11
CA LEU A 220 -13.99 10.42 5.10
C LEU A 220 -12.88 10.98 4.21
N GLY A 221 -11.70 11.14 4.77
CA GLY A 221 -10.48 11.44 4.03
C GLY A 221 -9.76 10.17 3.59
N VAL A 222 -9.05 10.25 2.47
CA VAL A 222 -8.13 9.21 2.02
C VAL A 222 -6.84 9.83 1.53
N ALA A 223 -5.70 9.21 1.85
CA ALA A 223 -4.37 9.63 1.41
C ALA A 223 -3.56 8.43 0.93
N GLU A 224 -2.47 8.68 0.22
CA GLU A 224 -1.54 7.62 -0.15
C GLU A 224 -0.72 7.17 1.07
N GLY A 225 0.07 8.07 1.64
CA GLY A 225 1.03 7.78 2.69
C GLY A 225 0.40 7.65 4.07
N LEU A 226 1.01 6.82 4.93
CA LEU A 226 0.55 6.61 6.31
C LEU A 226 0.75 7.87 7.17
N GLU A 227 1.94 8.46 7.09
CA GLU A 227 2.29 9.66 7.83
C GLU A 227 1.50 10.88 7.32
N SER A 228 1.37 11.00 5.99
CA SER A 228 0.57 12.05 5.33
C SER A 228 -0.91 11.95 5.75
N ALA A 229 -1.49 10.75 5.82
CA ALA A 229 -2.85 10.52 6.28
C ALA A 229 -3.08 10.97 7.73
N MET A 230 -2.18 10.60 8.66
CA MET A 230 -2.28 10.99 10.06
C MET A 230 -2.12 12.51 10.23
N SER A 231 -1.19 13.12 9.51
CA SER A 231 -0.98 14.57 9.52
C SER A 231 -2.19 15.34 8.99
N ALA A 232 -2.76 14.87 7.87
CA ALA A 232 -3.97 15.46 7.32
C ALA A 232 -5.16 15.32 8.28
N ALA A 233 -5.31 14.19 8.96
CA ALA A 233 -6.35 14.01 9.97
C ALA A 233 -6.22 15.04 11.11
N GLN A 234 -5.01 15.28 11.60
CA GLN A 234 -4.72 16.25 12.66
C GLN A 234 -4.94 17.70 12.20
N LEU A 235 -4.48 18.04 10.99
CA LEU A 235 -4.61 19.40 10.44
C LEU A 235 -6.06 19.81 10.15
N PHE A 236 -6.90 18.87 9.70
CA PHE A 236 -8.23 19.22 9.20
C PHE A 236 -9.40 18.71 10.05
N GLY A 237 -9.14 17.96 11.11
CA GLY A 237 -10.19 17.42 12.00
C GLY A 237 -11.16 16.49 11.27
N ILE A 238 -10.67 15.70 10.31
CA ILE A 238 -11.45 14.65 9.62
C ILE A 238 -10.72 13.32 9.72
N ALA A 239 -11.47 12.22 9.78
CA ALA A 239 -10.87 10.90 9.74
C ALA A 239 -10.25 10.65 8.35
N VAL A 240 -8.97 10.27 8.29
CA VAL A 240 -8.26 9.98 7.05
C VAL A 240 -7.70 8.56 7.08
N TRP A 241 -7.94 7.79 6.02
CA TRP A 241 -7.40 6.44 5.83
C TRP A 241 -6.21 6.47 4.87
N SER A 242 -5.25 5.56 5.05
CA SER A 242 -4.10 5.43 4.14
C SER A 242 -4.29 4.28 3.17
N CYS A 243 -4.13 4.57 1.88
CA CYS A 243 -4.18 3.58 0.79
C CYS A 243 -2.80 3.02 0.41
N MET A 244 -1.72 3.47 1.05
CA MET A 244 -0.35 2.97 0.97
C MET A 244 0.34 3.13 -0.40
N SER A 245 -0.38 3.29 -1.49
CA SER A 245 0.18 3.55 -2.82
C SER A 245 -0.82 4.26 -3.73
N THR A 246 -0.31 4.98 -4.74
CA THR A 246 -1.12 5.62 -5.80
C THR A 246 -2.08 4.62 -6.47
N SER A 247 -1.60 3.41 -6.78
CA SER A 247 -2.39 2.39 -7.47
C SER A 247 -3.55 1.83 -6.63
N ILE A 248 -3.39 1.74 -5.31
CA ILE A 248 -4.47 1.34 -4.41
C ILE A 248 -5.42 2.52 -4.19
N LEU A 249 -4.88 3.75 -4.07
CA LEU A 249 -5.67 4.98 -3.97
C LEU A 249 -6.62 5.13 -5.17
N GLU A 250 -6.14 4.98 -6.40
CA GLU A 250 -6.95 5.06 -7.62
C GLU A 250 -8.12 4.05 -7.62
N LYS A 251 -7.96 2.92 -6.93
CA LYS A 251 -8.95 1.85 -6.84
C LYS A 251 -9.76 1.86 -5.54
N PHE A 252 -9.56 2.85 -4.69
CA PHE A 252 -10.28 2.94 -3.42
C PHE A 252 -11.79 2.99 -3.64
N GLU A 253 -12.51 2.29 -2.77
CA GLU A 253 -13.96 2.26 -2.71
C GLU A 253 -14.39 2.63 -1.28
N PRO A 254 -14.99 3.82 -1.10
CA PRO A 254 -15.47 4.21 0.22
C PRO A 254 -16.64 3.33 0.65
N PRO A 255 -16.79 3.05 1.95
CA PRO A 255 -18.00 2.47 2.49
C PRO A 255 -19.25 3.31 2.13
N LYS A 256 -20.39 2.63 1.93
CA LYS A 256 -21.62 3.24 1.38
C LYS A 256 -22.22 4.33 2.28
N GLU A 257 -21.91 4.29 3.56
CA GLU A 257 -22.36 5.25 4.57
C GLU A 257 -21.73 6.64 4.40
N TYR A 258 -20.55 6.75 3.79
CA TYR A 258 -19.86 8.02 3.60
C TYR A 258 -20.15 8.61 2.21
N LYS A 259 -20.79 9.77 2.19
CA LYS A 259 -21.14 10.48 0.96
C LYS A 259 -20.22 11.64 0.61
N LYS A 260 -19.38 12.06 1.57
CA LYS A 260 -18.39 13.13 1.38
C LYS A 260 -16.99 12.56 1.53
N ILE A 261 -16.23 12.61 0.45
CA ILE A 261 -14.86 12.07 0.38
C ILE A 261 -13.88 13.22 0.13
N VAL A 262 -12.82 13.27 0.93
CA VAL A 262 -11.71 14.21 0.73
C VAL A 262 -10.44 13.44 0.39
N ILE A 263 -9.93 13.62 -0.80
CA ILE A 263 -8.70 12.97 -1.25
C ILE A 263 -7.54 13.90 -0.89
N MET A 264 -6.70 13.46 0.05
CA MET A 264 -5.50 14.14 0.50
C MET A 264 -4.33 13.71 -0.38
N SER A 265 -4.02 14.48 -1.39
CA SER A 265 -2.98 14.18 -2.37
C SER A 265 -1.65 14.79 -1.96
N ASP A 266 -0.56 14.09 -2.20
CA ASP A 266 0.76 14.68 -2.14
C ASP A 266 0.97 15.60 -3.36
N SER A 267 1.81 16.63 -3.20
CA SER A 267 2.16 17.60 -4.25
C SER A 267 3.53 17.25 -4.81
N ASP A 268 3.56 16.32 -5.77
CA ASP A 268 4.79 15.84 -6.39
C ASP A 268 5.23 16.72 -7.58
N PRO A 269 6.54 16.98 -7.77
CA PRO A 269 7.05 17.69 -8.94
C PRO A 269 6.71 17.02 -10.27
N ASN A 270 6.54 15.70 -10.27
CA ASN A 270 6.19 14.89 -11.45
C ASN A 270 4.67 14.64 -11.56
N TYR A 271 3.88 15.26 -10.69
CA TYR A 271 2.41 15.16 -10.66
C TYR A 271 1.84 13.73 -10.44
N ALA A 272 2.61 12.80 -9.91
CA ALA A 272 2.15 11.42 -9.72
C ALA A 272 1.02 11.33 -8.68
N GLY A 273 1.17 11.97 -7.52
CA GLY A 273 0.14 12.04 -6.48
C GLY A 273 -1.11 12.75 -6.96
N GLN A 274 -0.95 13.91 -7.61
CA GLN A 274 -2.07 14.70 -8.16
C GLN A 274 -2.87 13.90 -9.20
N LYS A 275 -2.17 13.23 -10.13
CA LYS A 275 -2.82 12.37 -11.14
C LYS A 275 -3.66 11.29 -10.48
N SER A 276 -3.10 10.58 -9.52
CA SER A 276 -3.77 9.51 -8.80
C SER A 276 -5.02 10.02 -8.06
N ALA A 277 -4.89 11.17 -7.37
CA ALA A 277 -6.00 11.79 -6.66
C ALA A 277 -7.14 12.21 -7.60
N TYR A 278 -6.83 12.84 -8.73
CA TYR A 278 -7.85 13.23 -9.72
C TYR A 278 -8.45 12.04 -10.46
N THR A 279 -7.70 10.95 -10.65
CA THR A 279 -8.23 9.69 -11.18
C THR A 279 -9.28 9.12 -10.24
N LEU A 280 -8.98 9.06 -8.93
CA LEU A 280 -9.95 8.62 -7.93
C LEU A 280 -11.15 9.59 -7.86
N ALA A 281 -10.90 10.91 -7.87
CA ALA A 281 -11.97 11.92 -7.80
C ALA A 281 -12.97 11.75 -8.94
N ASN A 282 -12.49 11.57 -10.17
CA ASN A 282 -13.34 11.32 -11.35
C ASN A 282 -14.17 10.04 -11.19
N LYS A 283 -13.53 8.94 -10.72
CA LYS A 283 -14.21 7.67 -10.46
C LYS A 283 -15.33 7.82 -9.44
N LEU A 284 -15.08 8.55 -8.34
CA LEU A 284 -16.06 8.71 -7.26
C LEU A 284 -17.17 9.70 -7.61
N TYR A 285 -16.88 10.76 -8.36
CA TYR A 285 -17.87 11.68 -8.88
C TYR A 285 -18.95 10.97 -9.70
N ASN A 286 -18.55 10.03 -10.54
CA ASN A 286 -19.47 9.20 -11.34
C ASN A 286 -20.33 8.22 -10.49
N LYS A 287 -20.15 8.21 -9.16
CA LYS A 287 -20.95 7.42 -8.20
C LYS A 287 -21.83 8.28 -7.30
N ASP A 288 -22.11 9.52 -7.69
CA ASP A 288 -22.91 10.49 -6.93
C ASP A 288 -22.36 10.80 -5.53
N LEU A 289 -21.04 10.83 -5.40
CA LEU A 289 -20.33 11.19 -4.18
C LEU A 289 -19.85 12.65 -4.25
N LEU A 290 -19.97 13.37 -3.14
CA LEU A 290 -19.36 14.68 -3.00
C LEU A 290 -17.85 14.51 -2.76
N VAL A 291 -17.03 14.89 -3.73
CA VAL A 291 -15.59 14.66 -3.71
C VAL A 291 -14.82 15.96 -3.75
N HIS A 292 -13.84 16.09 -2.86
CA HIS A 292 -12.87 17.18 -2.87
C HIS A 292 -11.44 16.61 -2.93
N VAL A 293 -10.59 17.25 -3.73
CA VAL A 293 -9.14 16.99 -3.72
C VAL A 293 -8.45 18.13 -2.98
N LYS A 294 -7.62 17.78 -2.01
CA LYS A 294 -6.84 18.73 -1.22
C LYS A 294 -5.35 18.45 -1.40
N LEU A 295 -4.59 19.48 -1.68
CA LEU A 295 -3.15 19.43 -1.90
C LEU A 295 -2.42 20.29 -0.87
N PRO A 296 -1.18 19.97 -0.50
CA PRO A 296 -0.29 20.88 0.18
C PRO A 296 -0.08 22.16 -0.66
N SER A 297 0.15 23.28 0.01
CA SER A 297 0.42 24.58 -0.65
C SER A 297 1.78 24.65 -1.36
N LYS A 298 2.68 23.70 -1.02
CA LYS A 298 4.03 23.56 -1.58
C LYS A 298 4.23 22.11 -2.06
N VAL A 299 5.32 21.89 -2.79
CA VAL A 299 5.79 20.53 -3.11
C VAL A 299 6.11 19.80 -1.80
N GLY A 300 5.57 18.59 -1.66
CA GLY A 300 5.70 17.75 -0.47
C GLY A 300 4.38 17.11 -0.06
N ASP A 301 4.31 16.65 1.18
CA ASP A 301 3.15 15.97 1.74
C ASP A 301 2.52 16.76 2.92
N PHE A 302 1.44 16.24 3.51
CA PHE A 302 0.78 16.89 4.65
C PHE A 302 1.59 16.78 5.94
N ASN A 303 2.56 15.86 6.03
CA ASN A 303 3.47 15.84 7.16
C ASN A 303 4.48 17.00 7.08
N ASP A 304 4.92 17.38 5.88
CA ASP A 304 5.78 18.55 5.69
C ASP A 304 5.05 19.82 6.16
N ILE A 305 3.76 19.98 5.79
CA ILE A 305 2.95 21.10 6.27
C ILE A 305 2.80 21.09 7.78
N LEU A 306 2.56 19.94 8.40
CA LEU A 306 2.43 19.81 9.86
C LEU A 306 3.75 20.14 10.56
N MET A 307 4.87 19.81 9.96
CA MET A 307 6.22 20.07 10.52
C MET A 307 6.59 21.55 10.45
N GLU A 308 6.06 22.33 9.50
CA GLU A 308 6.31 23.77 9.36
C GLU A 308 5.49 24.61 10.37
N GLY A 309 4.27 24.20 10.74
CA GLY A 309 3.37 24.86 11.70
C GLY A 309 3.62 24.39 13.12
#